data_bc42708e64ab44dfa612227f4d0be225
#
_entry.id   bc42708e64ab44dfa612227f4d0be225
#
_cell.length_a   1.000
_cell.length_b   1.000
_cell.length_c   1.000
_cell.angle_alpha   90.00
_cell.angle_beta   90.00
_cell.angle_gamma   90.00
#
_symmetry.space_group_name_H-M   'P 1'
#
loop_
_entity.id
_entity.type
_entity.pdbx_description
1 polymer ?
#
loop_
_entity_poly.entity_id
_entity_poly.type
_entity_poly.pdbx_seq_one_letter_code
_entity_poly.pdbx_strand_id
1 'polypeptide(L)'
;MPVCKHNLVTFPDPANRFLFVHIPRTAGRFLVENFKRNDFSIEDNNQWSTQDGVEISHFHRELYEKYLDVDGIPHIAIVRNPIDRFISCSIFLKRMYGDCQELMEDPMMFSSMLDNFPLSEGVNWFRPQMDFISNETQLWKLEDGFGEDFEEWISGVVGVEIKMKKVPYKKLTTDESTKLEKSAKLIDNITSIYRKDIEQLYPELAA
;
A
#
# COMPACT_ATOMS: atom_id res chain seq x y z
N MET A 1 1.26 8.97 -5.37
CA MET A 1 1.02 7.68 -6.05
C MET A 1 1.94 7.56 -7.24
N PRO A 2 2.72 6.48 -7.34
CA PRO A 2 3.59 6.30 -8.47
C PRO A 2 2.78 6.02 -9.75
N VAL A 3 2.82 6.93 -10.70
CA VAL A 3 2.44 6.65 -12.08
C VAL A 3 3.67 6.08 -12.77
N CYS A 4 3.57 4.86 -13.24
CA CYS A 4 4.67 4.13 -13.88
C CYS A 4 4.53 4.21 -15.39
N LYS A 5 5.60 4.60 -16.07
CA LYS A 5 5.65 4.73 -17.55
C LYS A 5 6.88 4.00 -18.08
N HIS A 6 6.68 3.13 -19.04
CA HIS A 6 7.78 2.39 -19.65
C HIS A 6 8.61 3.25 -20.60
N ASN A 7 9.94 3.28 -20.43
CA ASN A 7 10.85 4.18 -21.14
C ASN A 7 11.23 3.73 -22.57
N LEU A 8 11.07 2.43 -22.88
CA LEU A 8 11.51 1.87 -24.16
C LEU A 8 10.53 2.11 -25.32
N VAL A 9 9.36 2.68 -25.04
CA VAL A 9 8.38 2.99 -26.07
C VAL A 9 8.60 4.43 -26.55
N THR A 10 9.04 4.58 -27.78
CA THR A 10 9.41 5.87 -28.41
C THR A 10 8.22 6.81 -28.69
N PHE A 11 7.00 6.36 -28.42
CA PHE A 11 5.78 7.19 -28.47
C PHE A 11 5.05 7.09 -27.13
N PRO A 12 4.44 8.16 -26.65
CA PRO A 12 3.62 8.15 -25.44
C PRO A 12 2.32 7.38 -25.73
N ASP A 13 2.42 6.07 -25.81
CA ASP A 13 1.23 5.23 -25.84
C ASP A 13 0.68 5.17 -24.41
N PRO A 14 -0.54 5.68 -24.18
CA PRO A 14 -1.21 5.51 -22.88
C PRO A 14 -1.27 4.04 -22.43
N ALA A 15 -1.24 3.09 -23.37
CA ALA A 15 -1.23 1.66 -23.10
C ALA A 15 -0.03 1.16 -22.25
N ASN A 16 1.04 1.96 -22.11
CA ASN A 16 2.24 1.56 -21.34
C ASN A 16 2.38 2.34 -20.02
N ARG A 17 1.31 2.97 -19.57
CA ARG A 17 1.23 3.65 -18.27
C ARG A 17 0.30 2.85 -17.35
N PHE A 18 0.61 2.82 -16.09
CA PHE A 18 -0.30 2.33 -15.05
C PHE A 18 -0.13 3.12 -13.76
N LEU A 19 -1.18 3.18 -12.98
CA LEU A 19 -1.15 3.71 -11.62
C LEU A 19 -0.82 2.56 -10.65
N PHE A 20 0.30 2.67 -9.97
CA PHE A 20 0.56 1.83 -8.81
C PHE A 20 -0.03 2.48 -7.57
N VAL A 21 -1.18 1.99 -7.13
CA VAL A 21 -1.85 2.41 -5.90
C VAL A 21 -1.03 1.93 -4.71
N HIS A 22 -0.13 2.80 -4.23
CA HIS A 22 0.85 2.45 -3.22
C HIS A 22 0.24 2.53 -1.82
N ILE A 23 -0.43 1.48 -1.39
CA ILE A 23 -0.93 1.33 -0.02
C ILE A 23 0.27 1.20 0.94
N PRO A 24 0.31 1.94 2.06
CA PRO A 24 1.40 1.83 3.02
C PRO A 24 1.56 0.40 3.58
N ARG A 25 2.80 -0.08 3.66
CA ARG A 25 3.21 -1.38 4.24
C ARG A 25 2.78 -2.63 3.47
N THR A 26 2.55 -2.49 2.17
CA THR A 26 2.26 -3.60 1.24
C THR A 26 3.41 -3.87 0.25
N ALA A 27 4.64 -3.70 0.67
CA ALA A 27 5.87 -3.89 -0.12
C ALA A 27 6.11 -2.87 -1.26
N GLY A 28 5.48 -1.69 -1.22
CA GLY A 28 5.54 -0.71 -2.31
C GLY A 28 6.95 -0.28 -2.70
N ARG A 29 7.88 -0.08 -1.73
CA ARG A 29 9.30 0.25 -2.06
C ARG A 29 9.99 -0.83 -2.87
N PHE A 30 9.74 -2.10 -2.55
CA PHE A 30 10.27 -3.23 -3.29
C PHE A 30 9.78 -3.21 -4.74
N LEU A 31 8.50 -2.96 -4.94
CA LEU A 31 7.89 -2.91 -6.28
C LEU A 31 8.37 -1.71 -7.08
N VAL A 32 8.39 -0.51 -6.50
CA VAL A 32 8.91 0.69 -7.17
C VAL A 32 10.34 0.48 -7.66
N GLU A 33 11.22 -0.13 -6.86
CA GLU A 33 12.57 -0.44 -7.28
C GLU A 33 12.60 -1.52 -8.39
N ASN A 34 11.69 -2.48 -8.38
CA ASN A 34 11.56 -3.46 -9.46
C ASN A 34 11.04 -2.83 -10.75
N PHE A 35 10.05 -1.93 -10.68
CA PHE A 35 9.59 -1.21 -11.87
C PHE A 35 10.72 -0.40 -12.51
N LYS A 36 11.52 0.33 -11.73
CA LYS A 36 12.69 1.04 -12.23
C LYS A 36 13.70 0.10 -12.93
N ARG A 37 13.91 -1.10 -12.41
CA ARG A 37 14.81 -2.11 -12.98
C ARG A 37 14.24 -2.82 -14.21
N ASN A 38 12.96 -2.63 -14.50
CA ASN A 38 12.26 -3.02 -15.71
C ASN A 38 11.97 -1.81 -16.61
N ASP A 39 12.82 -0.80 -16.54
CA ASP A 39 12.84 0.38 -17.40
C ASP A 39 11.59 1.29 -17.31
N PHE A 40 10.89 1.25 -16.18
CA PHE A 40 9.84 2.23 -15.90
C PHE A 40 10.39 3.51 -15.28
N SER A 41 10.01 4.65 -15.81
CA SER A 41 10.10 5.93 -15.08
C SER A 41 8.94 5.99 -14.07
N ILE A 42 9.21 6.58 -12.92
CA ILE A 42 8.23 6.72 -11.86
C ILE A 42 7.96 8.21 -11.66
N GLU A 43 6.78 8.64 -12.08
CA GLU A 43 6.26 9.99 -11.85
C GLU A 43 5.56 10.02 -10.48
N ASP A 44 5.48 11.18 -9.85
CA ASP A 44 4.75 11.43 -8.59
C ASP A 44 5.11 10.52 -7.40
N ASN A 45 6.29 9.92 -7.42
CA ASN A 45 6.84 9.12 -6.32
C ASN A 45 7.69 9.98 -5.36
N ASN A 46 7.28 11.22 -5.13
CA ASN A 46 8.04 12.14 -4.30
C ASN A 46 7.72 11.85 -2.82
N GLN A 47 8.53 11.00 -2.19
CA GLN A 47 8.35 10.50 -0.82
C GLN A 47 8.35 11.59 0.27
N TRP A 48 8.66 12.84 -0.10
CA TRP A 48 8.76 13.96 0.85
C TRP A 48 7.88 15.15 0.45
N SER A 49 7.16 15.04 -0.66
CA SER A 49 6.21 16.07 -1.06
C SER A 49 4.82 15.70 -0.57
N THR A 50 4.17 16.65 0.09
CA THR A 50 2.81 16.48 0.59
C THR A 50 1.85 17.40 -0.16
N GLN A 51 0.65 16.91 -0.39
CA GLN A 51 -0.49 17.66 -0.88
C GLN A 51 -1.69 17.34 0.03
N ASP A 52 -2.40 18.38 0.48
CA ASP A 52 -3.47 18.25 1.48
C ASP A 52 -3.03 17.51 2.76
N GLY A 53 -1.74 17.66 3.16
CA GLY A 53 -1.18 17.01 4.34
C GLY A 53 -0.85 15.54 4.20
N VAL A 54 -1.01 14.95 3.00
CA VAL A 54 -0.70 13.56 2.70
C VAL A 54 0.47 13.47 1.73
N GLU A 55 1.39 12.53 1.99
CA GLU A 55 2.48 12.23 1.07
C GLU A 55 1.93 11.76 -0.29
N ILE A 56 2.40 12.39 -1.38
CA ILE A 56 1.90 12.10 -2.74
C ILE A 56 2.06 10.62 -3.10
N SER A 57 3.13 9.97 -2.63
CA SER A 57 3.35 8.54 -2.86
C SER A 57 2.30 7.63 -2.21
N HIS A 58 1.50 8.15 -1.28
CA HIS A 58 0.49 7.43 -0.52
C HIS A 58 -0.91 8.04 -0.61
N PHE A 59 -1.22 8.72 -1.71
CA PHE A 59 -2.56 9.23 -1.92
C PHE A 59 -3.61 8.12 -1.83
N HIS A 60 -4.63 8.32 -1.03
CA HIS A 60 -5.84 7.51 -1.09
C HIS A 60 -6.69 7.92 -2.32
N ARG A 61 -7.76 7.16 -2.60
CA ARG A 61 -8.54 7.28 -3.83
C ARG A 61 -8.98 8.70 -4.14
N GLU A 62 -9.61 9.39 -3.20
CA GLU A 62 -10.11 10.75 -3.43
C GLU A 62 -9.00 11.73 -3.83
N LEU A 63 -7.78 11.56 -3.32
CA LEU A 63 -6.66 12.44 -3.64
C LEU A 63 -6.05 12.11 -5.00
N TYR A 64 -5.84 10.85 -5.34
CA TYR A 64 -5.26 10.55 -6.64
C TYR A 64 -6.26 10.82 -7.79
N GLU A 65 -7.56 10.58 -7.60
CA GLU A 65 -8.59 10.96 -8.58
C GLU A 65 -8.69 12.49 -8.74
N LYS A 66 -8.40 13.25 -7.68
CA LYS A 66 -8.43 14.73 -7.71
C LYS A 66 -7.21 15.36 -8.37
N TYR A 67 -6.01 14.79 -8.15
CA TYR A 67 -4.76 15.46 -8.47
C TYR A 67 -3.96 14.82 -9.60
N LEU A 68 -4.23 13.58 -9.96
CA LEU A 68 -3.47 12.85 -10.98
C LEU A 68 -4.34 12.59 -12.22
N ASP A 69 -3.71 12.66 -13.39
CA ASP A 69 -4.33 12.25 -14.65
C ASP A 69 -4.19 10.73 -14.80
N VAL A 70 -5.16 10.01 -14.25
CA VAL A 70 -5.15 8.54 -14.18
C VAL A 70 -6.30 7.87 -14.94
N ASP A 71 -7.10 8.65 -15.64
CA ASP A 71 -8.22 8.15 -16.42
C ASP A 71 -7.73 7.27 -17.59
N GLY A 72 -8.37 6.12 -17.74
CA GLY A 72 -8.10 5.19 -18.85
C GLY A 72 -6.79 4.43 -18.78
N ILE A 73 -6.04 4.51 -17.67
CA ILE A 73 -4.86 3.66 -17.43
C ILE A 73 -5.16 2.55 -16.43
N PRO A 74 -4.50 1.38 -16.52
CA PRO A 74 -4.67 0.33 -15.51
C PRO A 74 -4.26 0.80 -14.11
N HIS A 75 -5.06 0.44 -13.10
CA HIS A 75 -4.71 0.63 -11.69
C HIS A 75 -4.36 -0.71 -11.08
N ILE A 76 -3.25 -0.78 -10.37
CA ILE A 76 -2.84 -1.98 -9.63
C ILE A 76 -2.56 -1.63 -8.17
N ALA A 77 -2.89 -2.54 -7.27
CA ALA A 77 -2.54 -2.43 -5.87
C ALA A 77 -2.09 -3.77 -5.31
N ILE A 78 -1.16 -3.70 -4.36
CA ILE A 78 -0.85 -4.84 -3.50
C ILE A 78 -1.62 -4.65 -2.20
N VAL A 79 -2.39 -5.66 -1.84
CA VAL A 79 -3.10 -5.71 -0.56
C VAL A 79 -2.40 -6.67 0.39
N ARG A 80 -2.62 -6.50 1.67
CA ARG A 80 -2.02 -7.31 2.73
C ARG A 80 -3.06 -7.62 3.78
N ASN A 81 -2.94 -8.78 4.43
CA ASN A 81 -3.73 -9.12 5.62
C ASN A 81 -3.82 -7.89 6.55
N PRO A 82 -5.03 -7.37 6.87
CA PRO A 82 -5.19 -6.12 7.60
C PRO A 82 -4.52 -6.11 8.97
N ILE A 83 -4.53 -7.25 9.67
CA ILE A 83 -3.89 -7.41 10.98
C ILE A 83 -2.37 -7.26 10.85
N ASP A 84 -1.77 -7.99 9.91
CA ASP A 84 -0.32 -7.94 9.68
C ASP A 84 0.12 -6.59 9.11
N ARG A 85 -0.73 -5.93 8.33
CA ARG A 85 -0.47 -4.58 7.84
C ARG A 85 -0.48 -3.58 9.00
N PHE A 86 -1.48 -3.61 9.87
CA PHE A 86 -1.54 -2.77 11.06
C PHE A 86 -0.30 -2.91 11.94
N ILE A 87 0.08 -4.15 12.26
CA ILE A 87 1.29 -4.44 13.03
C ILE A 87 2.54 -3.86 12.34
N SER A 88 2.64 -4.01 11.03
CA SER A 88 3.76 -3.46 10.26
C SER A 88 3.80 -1.94 10.25
N CYS A 89 2.65 -1.27 10.22
CA CYS A 89 2.54 0.17 10.36
C CYS A 89 3.00 0.62 11.74
N SER A 90 2.50 -0.03 12.80
CA SER A 90 2.84 0.27 14.19
C SER A 90 4.34 0.15 14.45
N ILE A 91 4.98 -0.94 14.00
CA ILE A 91 6.42 -1.13 14.12
C ILE A 91 7.20 -0.04 13.36
N PHE A 92 6.73 0.34 12.18
CA PHE A 92 7.37 1.38 11.40
C PHE A 92 7.29 2.75 12.10
N LEU A 93 6.13 3.12 12.61
CA LEU A 93 5.96 4.39 13.33
C LEU A 93 6.79 4.43 14.61
N LYS A 94 6.85 3.33 15.36
CA LYS A 94 7.71 3.24 16.53
C LYS A 94 9.17 3.52 16.21
N ARG A 95 9.65 3.08 15.07
CA ARG A 95 11.03 3.34 14.61
C ARG A 95 11.25 4.79 14.20
N MET A 96 10.26 5.42 13.60
CA MET A 96 10.37 6.78 13.08
C MET A 96 10.18 7.84 14.16
N TYR A 97 9.29 7.62 15.10
CA TYR A 97 8.81 8.64 16.03
C TYR A 97 8.96 8.25 17.52
N GLY A 98 9.53 7.08 17.82
CA GLY A 98 9.65 6.57 19.17
C GLY A 98 8.44 5.75 19.62
N ASP A 99 8.26 5.61 20.94
CA ASP A 99 7.24 4.72 21.48
C ASP A 99 5.82 5.27 21.24
N CYS A 100 5.08 4.60 20.36
CA CYS A 100 3.68 4.87 20.05
C CYS A 100 2.77 3.86 20.78
N GLN A 101 3.17 3.38 21.95
CA GLN A 101 2.50 2.30 22.66
C GLN A 101 1.03 2.65 22.96
N GLU A 102 0.74 3.88 23.33
CA GLU A 102 -0.63 4.35 23.59
C GLU A 102 -1.54 4.21 22.35
N LEU A 103 -1.00 4.49 21.17
CA LEU A 103 -1.72 4.31 19.90
C LEU A 103 -1.98 2.82 19.56
N MET A 104 -1.16 1.92 20.07
CA MET A 104 -1.32 0.48 19.85
C MET A 104 -2.26 -0.16 20.88
N GLU A 105 -2.38 0.44 22.05
CA GLU A 105 -3.24 -0.05 23.12
C GLU A 105 -4.71 0.36 22.96
N ASP A 106 -4.98 1.44 22.23
CA ASP A 106 -6.35 1.88 21.91
C ASP A 106 -6.57 2.10 20.41
N PRO A 107 -6.80 1.03 19.63
CA PRO A 107 -7.13 1.12 18.21
C PRO A 107 -8.42 1.90 17.92
N MET A 108 -9.33 2.05 18.89
CA MET A 108 -10.54 2.87 18.73
C MET A 108 -10.19 4.36 18.67
N MET A 109 -9.09 4.78 19.29
CA MET A 109 -8.54 6.12 19.13
C MET A 109 -8.15 6.40 17.67
N PHE A 110 -7.62 5.40 16.96
CA PHE A 110 -7.36 5.49 15.52
C PHE A 110 -8.63 5.66 14.70
N SER A 111 -9.68 4.89 14.96
CA SER A 111 -10.96 5.03 14.27
C SER A 111 -11.51 6.44 14.44
N SER A 112 -11.50 6.96 15.66
CA SER A 112 -11.91 8.32 15.95
C SER A 112 -11.03 9.38 15.27
N MET A 113 -9.73 9.13 15.14
CA MET A 113 -8.81 10.01 14.41
C MET A 113 -9.06 9.97 12.90
N LEU A 114 -9.37 8.81 12.32
CA LEU A 114 -9.72 8.68 10.91
C LEU A 114 -10.98 9.47 10.55
N ASP A 115 -11.95 9.55 11.47
CA ASP A 115 -13.22 10.23 11.26
C ASP A 115 -13.13 11.77 11.48
N ASN A 116 -12.19 12.24 12.29
CA ASN A 116 -12.21 13.62 12.81
C ASN A 116 -11.02 14.50 12.39
N PHE A 117 -10.00 13.96 11.70
CA PHE A 117 -8.85 14.79 11.33
C PHE A 117 -8.69 14.97 9.82
N PRO A 118 -8.33 16.20 9.37
CA PRO A 118 -7.70 16.36 8.09
C PRO A 118 -6.44 15.48 8.13
N LEU A 119 -6.33 14.61 7.17
CA LEU A 119 -5.38 13.54 7.02
C LEU A 119 -3.95 13.98 7.33
N SER A 120 -3.50 13.77 8.56
CA SER A 120 -2.07 13.76 8.82
C SER A 120 -1.49 12.48 8.20
N GLU A 121 -0.29 12.57 7.68
CA GLU A 121 0.40 11.44 7.06
C GLU A 121 0.42 10.18 7.95
N GLY A 122 0.60 10.36 9.26
CA GLY A 122 0.56 9.27 10.24
C GLY A 122 -0.75 8.50 10.24
N VAL A 123 -1.87 9.19 10.13
CA VAL A 123 -3.21 8.60 10.07
C VAL A 123 -3.40 7.87 8.74
N ASN A 124 -2.92 8.42 7.63
CA ASN A 124 -3.01 7.80 6.31
C ASN A 124 -2.31 6.42 6.24
N TRP A 125 -1.27 6.19 7.04
CA TRP A 125 -0.60 4.89 7.13
C TRP A 125 -1.50 3.78 7.67
N PHE A 126 -2.47 4.12 8.51
CA PHE A 126 -3.45 3.19 9.09
C PHE A 126 -4.80 3.20 8.37
N ARG A 127 -4.97 4.03 7.36
CA ARG A 127 -6.21 4.09 6.58
C ARG A 127 -6.56 2.71 6.03
N PRO A 128 -7.85 2.29 6.06
CA PRO A 128 -8.30 1.05 5.42
C PRO A 128 -7.83 0.95 3.97
N GLN A 129 -7.49 -0.24 3.51
CA GLN A 129 -7.00 -0.48 2.15
C GLN A 129 -8.07 -0.16 1.11
N MET A 130 -9.33 -0.42 1.46
CA MET A 130 -10.47 -0.11 0.60
C MET A 130 -10.63 1.37 0.28
N ASP A 131 -10.09 2.27 1.11
CA ASP A 131 -10.09 3.71 0.82
C ASP A 131 -9.10 4.10 -0.29
N PHE A 132 -8.14 3.23 -0.60
CA PHE A 132 -7.16 3.43 -1.68
C PHE A 132 -7.63 2.83 -3.01
N ILE A 133 -8.54 1.86 -2.98
CA ILE A 133 -8.90 1.00 -4.10
C ILE A 133 -10.15 1.52 -4.80
N SER A 134 -10.14 1.55 -6.12
CA SER A 134 -11.31 1.73 -6.97
C SER A 134 -11.85 0.38 -7.45
N ASN A 135 -13.04 0.35 -8.03
CA ASN A 135 -13.61 -0.87 -8.62
C ASN A 135 -12.79 -1.39 -9.83
N GLU A 136 -11.96 -0.52 -10.43
CA GLU A 136 -11.13 -0.85 -11.59
C GLU A 136 -9.73 -1.31 -11.17
N THR A 137 -9.37 -1.18 -9.88
CA THR A 137 -8.05 -1.55 -9.38
C THR A 137 -7.87 -3.06 -9.38
N GLN A 138 -6.88 -3.55 -10.10
CA GLN A 138 -6.48 -4.95 -10.08
C GLN A 138 -5.61 -5.22 -8.86
N LEU A 139 -5.90 -6.30 -8.15
CA LEU A 139 -5.35 -6.58 -6.83
C LEU A 139 -4.46 -7.82 -6.85
N TRP A 140 -3.38 -7.75 -6.07
CA TRP A 140 -2.55 -8.89 -5.71
C TRP A 140 -2.36 -8.96 -4.20
N LYS A 141 -2.46 -10.15 -3.62
CA LYS A 141 -2.20 -10.32 -2.18
C LYS A 141 -0.69 -10.46 -1.94
N LEU A 142 -0.17 -9.70 -0.98
CA LEU A 142 1.25 -9.78 -0.59
C LEU A 142 1.65 -11.19 -0.15
N GLU A 143 0.72 -11.91 0.45
CA GLU A 143 0.87 -13.27 0.96
C GLU A 143 1.18 -14.27 -0.15
N ASP A 144 0.73 -14.02 -1.38
CA ASP A 144 0.99 -14.87 -2.55
C ASP A 144 2.42 -14.69 -3.09
N GLY A 145 3.14 -13.69 -2.54
CA GLY A 145 4.54 -13.41 -2.92
C GLY A 145 4.69 -12.76 -4.29
N PHE A 146 5.95 -12.67 -4.75
CA PHE A 146 6.31 -12.01 -6.01
C PHE A 146 7.13 -12.96 -6.89
N GLY A 147 6.61 -14.17 -7.11
CA GLY A 147 7.18 -15.20 -7.97
C GLY A 147 6.71 -15.08 -9.43
N GLU A 148 6.80 -16.19 -10.15
CA GLU A 148 6.44 -16.29 -11.57
C GLU A 148 4.97 -15.92 -11.82
N ASP A 149 4.06 -16.36 -10.96
CA ASP A 149 2.62 -16.04 -11.07
C ASP A 149 2.37 -14.52 -10.96
N PHE A 150 3.12 -13.81 -10.09
CA PHE A 150 3.07 -12.37 -10.02
C PHE A 150 3.62 -11.71 -11.28
N GLU A 151 4.74 -12.22 -11.81
CA GLU A 151 5.35 -11.72 -13.04
C GLU A 151 4.39 -11.86 -14.23
N GLU A 152 3.71 -12.98 -14.34
CA GLU A 152 2.71 -13.22 -15.37
C GLU A 152 1.52 -12.28 -15.22
N TRP A 153 0.97 -12.20 -14.01
CA TRP A 153 -0.15 -11.29 -13.70
C TRP A 153 0.18 -9.85 -14.03
N ILE A 154 1.27 -9.30 -13.50
CA ILE A 154 1.62 -7.89 -13.67
C ILE A 154 1.96 -7.56 -15.13
N SER A 155 2.63 -8.47 -15.82
CA SER A 155 2.95 -8.30 -17.25
C SER A 155 1.68 -8.29 -18.10
N GLY A 156 0.70 -9.12 -17.78
CA GLY A 156 -0.60 -9.14 -18.45
C GLY A 156 -1.39 -7.86 -18.24
N VAL A 157 -1.37 -7.30 -17.02
CA VAL A 157 -2.06 -6.05 -16.70
C VAL A 157 -1.42 -4.86 -17.41
N VAL A 158 -0.10 -4.79 -17.40
CA VAL A 158 0.67 -3.63 -17.89
C VAL A 158 0.94 -3.71 -19.38
N GLY A 159 0.83 -4.91 -19.99
CA GLY A 159 1.11 -5.12 -21.40
C GLY A 159 2.60 -5.14 -21.77
N VAL A 160 3.48 -5.20 -20.75
CA VAL A 160 4.95 -5.26 -20.92
C VAL A 160 5.52 -6.35 -20.02
N GLU A 161 6.47 -7.16 -20.51
CA GLU A 161 7.12 -8.18 -19.70
C GLU A 161 7.84 -7.55 -18.50
N ILE A 162 7.50 -8.01 -17.30
CA ILE A 162 8.11 -7.58 -16.05
C ILE A 162 8.71 -8.79 -15.34
N LYS A 163 9.98 -8.68 -14.96
CA LYS A 163 10.72 -9.70 -14.21
C LYS A 163 11.13 -9.19 -12.84
N MET A 164 10.79 -9.93 -11.80
CA MET A 164 11.17 -9.57 -10.44
C MET A 164 12.65 -9.84 -10.18
N LYS A 165 13.36 -8.79 -9.83
CA LYS A 165 14.80 -8.84 -9.50
C LYS A 165 14.98 -8.79 -8.00
N LYS A 166 15.97 -9.50 -7.47
CA LYS A 166 16.33 -9.40 -6.05
C LYS A 166 16.74 -7.97 -5.73
N VAL A 167 15.93 -7.31 -4.91
CA VAL A 167 16.26 -5.99 -4.36
C VAL A 167 16.81 -6.22 -2.95
N PRO A 168 17.93 -5.58 -2.58
CA PRO A 168 18.40 -5.62 -1.20
C PRO A 168 17.33 -5.03 -0.28
N TYR A 169 16.60 -5.88 0.39
CA TYR A 169 15.55 -5.48 1.32
C TYR A 169 15.97 -5.83 2.74
N LYS A 170 16.07 -4.82 3.60
CA LYS A 170 16.28 -5.04 5.02
C LYS A 170 14.95 -5.53 5.63
N LYS A 171 14.78 -6.85 5.69
CA LYS A 171 13.64 -7.46 6.35
C LYS A 171 13.57 -6.95 7.80
N LEU A 172 12.39 -6.58 8.24
CA LEU A 172 12.15 -6.38 9.68
C LEU A 172 12.57 -7.64 10.41
N THR A 173 13.45 -7.51 11.39
CA THR A 173 13.87 -8.68 12.18
C THR A 173 12.66 -9.23 12.92
N THR A 174 12.54 -10.55 12.97
CA THR A 174 11.48 -11.28 13.66
C THR A 174 11.32 -10.86 15.12
N ASP A 175 12.40 -10.39 15.77
CA ASP A 175 12.40 -9.92 17.16
C ASP A 175 11.48 -8.72 17.44
N GLU A 176 11.18 -7.90 16.42
CA GLU A 176 10.33 -6.72 16.61
C GLU A 176 8.85 -7.02 16.35
N SER A 177 8.55 -7.98 15.48
CA SER A 177 7.17 -8.44 15.26
C SER A 177 6.62 -9.30 16.41
N THR A 178 7.50 -9.96 17.16
CA THR A 178 7.13 -10.77 18.32
C THR A 178 6.87 -9.96 19.59
N LYS A 179 7.25 -8.68 19.63
CA LYS A 179 7.03 -7.81 20.79
C LYS A 179 5.63 -7.20 20.86
N LEU A 180 4.87 -7.23 19.76
CA LEU A 180 3.45 -6.90 19.79
C LEU A 180 2.70 -8.17 20.16
N GLU A 181 2.35 -8.33 21.43
CA GLU A 181 1.43 -9.40 21.82
C GLU A 181 0.13 -9.24 21.06
N LYS A 182 -0.16 -10.19 20.19
CA LYS A 182 -1.44 -10.30 19.49
C LYS A 182 -2.51 -10.72 20.50
N SER A 183 -2.86 -9.81 21.41
CA SER A 183 -3.95 -10.06 22.35
C SER A 183 -5.26 -10.21 21.58
N ALA A 184 -6.18 -11.03 22.05
CA ALA A 184 -7.51 -11.17 21.45
C ALA A 184 -8.19 -9.80 21.30
N LYS A 185 -8.10 -8.95 22.33
CA LYS A 185 -8.66 -7.59 22.30
C LYS A 185 -8.06 -6.74 21.19
N LEU A 186 -6.75 -6.81 20.93
CA LEU A 186 -6.10 -6.07 19.83
C LEU A 186 -6.62 -6.56 18.48
N ILE A 187 -6.74 -7.88 18.30
CA ILE A 187 -7.26 -8.48 17.07
C ILE A 187 -8.71 -8.04 16.83
N ASP A 188 -9.57 -8.12 17.84
CA ASP A 188 -10.97 -7.72 17.75
C ASP A 188 -11.10 -6.24 17.34
N ASN A 189 -10.31 -5.36 17.93
CA ASN A 189 -10.30 -3.95 17.62
C ASN A 189 -9.83 -3.70 16.16
N ILE A 190 -8.74 -4.33 15.73
CA ILE A 190 -8.24 -4.23 14.36
C ILE A 190 -9.31 -4.74 13.36
N THR A 191 -9.93 -5.87 13.67
CA THR A 191 -11.00 -6.46 12.86
C THR A 191 -12.19 -5.49 12.73
N SER A 192 -12.55 -4.81 13.80
CA SER A 192 -13.62 -3.82 13.78
C SER A 192 -13.28 -2.62 12.87
N ILE A 193 -12.07 -2.08 12.97
CA ILE A 193 -11.61 -0.95 12.16
C ILE A 193 -11.54 -1.32 10.67
N TYR A 194 -10.96 -2.48 10.36
CA TYR A 194 -10.76 -2.92 8.98
C TYR A 194 -11.83 -3.90 8.49
N ARG A 195 -13.05 -3.79 9.02
CA ARG A 195 -14.15 -4.68 8.65
C ARG A 195 -14.33 -4.76 7.13
N LYS A 196 -14.33 -3.62 6.42
CA LYS A 196 -14.48 -3.60 4.96
C LYS A 196 -13.32 -4.28 4.24
N ASP A 197 -12.08 -4.07 4.69
CA ASP A 197 -10.91 -4.75 4.13
C ASP A 197 -11.04 -6.27 4.30
N ILE A 198 -11.51 -6.72 5.47
CA ILE A 198 -11.69 -8.14 5.77
C ILE A 198 -12.80 -8.72 4.90
N GLU A 199 -14.00 -8.13 4.91
CA GLU A 199 -15.15 -8.64 4.17
C GLU A 199 -14.90 -8.72 2.66
N GLN A 200 -14.15 -7.78 2.08
CA GLN A 200 -13.97 -7.68 0.63
C GLN A 200 -12.66 -8.27 0.13
N LEU A 201 -11.59 -8.20 0.90
CA LEU A 201 -10.26 -8.63 0.47
C LEU A 201 -9.81 -9.94 1.12
N TYR A 202 -10.28 -10.22 2.35
CA TYR A 202 -9.85 -11.36 3.17
C TYR A 202 -11.05 -12.02 3.88
N PRO A 203 -12.09 -12.45 3.13
CA PRO A 203 -13.31 -13.01 3.74
C PRO A 203 -13.04 -14.24 4.62
N GLU A 204 -11.93 -14.94 4.41
CA GLU A 204 -11.46 -16.04 5.23
C GLU A 204 -11.13 -15.63 6.67
N LEU A 205 -10.94 -14.35 6.95
CA LEU A 205 -10.69 -13.83 8.31
C LEU A 205 -11.98 -13.41 9.03
N ALA A 206 -13.11 -13.42 8.35
CA ALA A 206 -14.41 -13.04 8.91
C ALA A 206 -15.14 -14.22 9.58
N ALA A 207 -14.57 -15.44 9.49
CA ALA A 207 -15.15 -16.69 9.97
C ALA A 207 -14.91 -16.93 11.47
#